data_c3c9951d9bdd6b33bd16865c06b0f3e0
#
_entry.id   c3c9951d9bdd6b33bd16865c06b0f3e0
#
_cell.length_a   1.000
_cell.length_b   1.000
_cell.length_c   1.000
_cell.angle_alpha   90.00
_cell.angle_beta   90.00
_cell.angle_gamma   90.00
#
_symmetry.space_group_name_H-M   'P 1'
#
loop_
_entity.id
_entity.type
_entity.pdbx_description
1 polymer ?
#
loop_
_entity_poly.entity_id
_entity_poly.type
_entity_poly.pdbx_seq_one_letter_code
_entity_poly.pdbx_strand_id
1 'polypeptide(L)' 'MPFIRTTTNVNLAVDQEKSLRTGTAELVRDILNKDPIRMMTAYEGNIHLCRGGDDRRNVPTAFVECK' A
#
# COMPACT_ATOMS: atom_id res chain seq x y z
N MET A 1 4.15 -15.14 -7.99
CA MET A 1 4.70 -13.76 -7.85
C MET A 1 3.76 -12.97 -6.97
N PRO A 2 4.18 -12.50 -5.80
CA PRO A 2 3.29 -11.70 -4.97
C PRO A 2 3.05 -10.31 -5.58
N PHE A 3 1.81 -9.87 -5.49
CA PHE A 3 1.40 -8.55 -5.94
C PHE A 3 0.65 -7.87 -4.81
N ILE A 4 1.12 -6.68 -4.43
CA ILE A 4 0.54 -5.93 -3.31
C ILE A 4 0.21 -4.53 -3.81
N ARG A 5 -1.07 -4.16 -3.71
CA ARG A 5 -1.57 -2.85 -4.08
C ARG A 5 -2.05 -2.11 -2.85
N THR A 6 -1.55 -0.89 -2.67
CA THR A 6 -2.01 0.01 -1.62
C THR A 6 -2.75 1.18 -2.25
N THR A 7 -4.01 1.35 -1.88
CA THR A 7 -4.85 2.45 -2.34
C THR A 7 -5.18 3.33 -1.14
N THR A 8 -4.97 4.62 -1.25
CA THR A 8 -5.21 5.55 -0.15
C THR A 8 -5.71 6.90 -0.64
N ASN A 9 -6.43 7.61 0.21
CA ASN A 9 -6.83 8.97 -0.07
C ASN A 9 -5.78 10.01 0.33
N VAL A 10 -4.66 9.55 0.89
CA VAL A 10 -3.54 10.41 1.27
C VAL A 10 -2.63 10.61 0.07
N ASN A 11 -2.07 11.83 -0.06
CA ASN A 11 -1.06 12.09 -1.07
C ASN A 11 0.28 11.52 -0.58
N LEU A 12 0.81 10.53 -1.32
CA LEU A 12 2.06 9.87 -0.95
C LEU A 12 3.25 10.60 -1.55
N ALA A 13 4.15 11.07 -0.69
CA ALA A 13 5.42 11.63 -1.13
C ALA A 13 6.38 10.50 -1.52
N VAL A 14 7.43 10.83 -2.27
CA VAL A 14 8.38 9.85 -2.78
C VAL A 14 9.04 9.06 -1.65
N ASP A 15 9.41 9.74 -0.57
CA ASP A 15 10.05 9.08 0.57
C ASP A 15 9.08 8.19 1.34
N GLN A 16 7.79 8.53 1.37
CA GLN A 16 6.77 7.71 1.98
C GLN A 16 6.54 6.43 1.17
N GLU A 17 6.51 6.53 -0.16
CA GLU A 17 6.41 5.36 -1.02
C GLU A 17 7.61 4.44 -0.84
N LYS A 18 8.81 5.03 -0.70
CA LYS A 18 10.03 4.26 -0.49
C LYS A 18 9.96 3.48 0.83
N SER A 19 9.46 4.11 1.89
CA SER A 19 9.31 3.46 3.19
C SER A 19 8.30 2.31 3.12
N LEU A 20 7.18 2.52 2.43
CA LEU A 20 6.18 1.48 2.25
C LEU A 20 6.73 0.31 1.45
N ARG A 21 7.47 0.60 0.39
CA ARG A 21 8.05 -0.44 -0.45
C ARG A 21 9.06 -1.28 0.33
N THR A 22 9.91 -0.64 1.09
CA THR A 22 10.92 -1.32 1.90
C THR A 22 10.27 -2.17 2.99
N GLY A 23 9.29 -1.63 3.70
CA GLY A 23 8.59 -2.36 4.74
C GLY A 23 7.81 -3.54 4.19
N THR A 24 7.18 -3.36 3.03
CA THR A 24 6.44 -4.44 2.37
C THR A 24 7.38 -5.57 1.95
N ALA A 25 8.55 -5.23 1.43
CA ALA A 25 9.54 -6.24 1.03
C ALA A 25 10.01 -7.06 2.24
N GLU A 26 10.22 -6.40 3.37
CA GLU A 26 10.61 -7.10 4.60
C GLU A 26 9.51 -8.05 5.07
N LEU A 27 8.26 -7.64 5.01
CA LEU A 27 7.14 -8.48 5.40
C LEU A 27 7.00 -9.70 4.48
N VAL A 28 7.18 -9.50 3.18
CA VAL A 28 7.11 -10.60 2.22
C VAL A 28 8.18 -11.64 2.52
N ARG A 29 9.41 -11.18 2.78
CA ARG A 29 10.52 -12.09 3.09
C ARG A 29 10.31 -12.81 4.40
N ASP A 30 9.91 -12.08 5.45
CA ASP A 30 9.94 -12.60 6.82
C ASP A 30 8.67 -13.38 7.18
N ILE A 31 7.53 -12.97 6.65
CA ILE A 31 6.24 -13.57 7.03
C ILE A 31 5.75 -14.54 5.96
N LEU A 32 5.79 -14.14 4.70
CA LEU A 32 5.31 -14.98 3.61
C LEU A 32 6.38 -15.94 3.09
N ASN A 33 7.62 -15.76 3.52
CA ASN A 33 8.76 -16.59 3.11
C ASN A 33 8.92 -16.63 1.59
N LYS A 34 8.73 -15.47 0.95
CA LYS A 34 8.90 -15.31 -0.49
C LYS A 34 10.08 -14.39 -0.77
N ASP A 35 10.67 -14.55 -1.94
CA ASP A 35 11.76 -13.68 -2.37
C ASP A 35 11.17 -12.33 -2.82
N PRO A 36 11.50 -11.22 -2.11
CA PRO A 36 10.93 -9.92 -2.45
C PRO A 36 11.36 -9.39 -3.82
N ILE A 37 12.41 -9.93 -4.42
CA ILE A 37 12.85 -9.48 -5.74
C ILE A 37 11.82 -9.79 -6.83
N ARG A 38 10.93 -10.76 -6.57
CA ARG A 38 9.87 -11.13 -7.49
C ARG A 38 8.55 -10.47 -7.15
N MET A 39 8.55 -9.61 -6.15
CA MET A 39 7.35 -8.91 -5.70
C MET A 39 7.03 -7.75 -6.63
N MET A 40 5.75 -7.55 -6.90
CA MET A 40 5.26 -6.35 -7.55
C MET A 40 4.42 -5.56 -6.57
N THR A 41 4.67 -4.25 -6.51
CA THR A 41 3.89 -3.35 -5.66
C THR A 41 3.30 -2.22 -6.50
N ALA A 42 2.11 -1.78 -6.11
CA ALA A 42 1.47 -0.62 -6.72
C ALA A 42 0.98 0.30 -5.59
N TYR A 43 1.17 1.59 -5.78
CA TYR A 43 0.75 2.59 -4.81
C TYR A 43 -0.13 3.61 -5.52
N GLU A 44 -1.37 3.71 -5.06
CA GLU A 44 -2.34 4.66 -5.61
C GLU A 44 -2.73 5.64 -4.52
N GLY A 45 -2.13 6.82 -4.56
CA GLY A 45 -2.43 7.87 -3.60
C GLY A 45 -3.47 8.83 -4.13
N ASN A 46 -3.97 9.68 -3.27
CA ASN A 46 -4.88 10.77 -3.61
C ASN A 46 -6.16 10.28 -4.28
N ILE A 47 -6.63 9.10 -3.89
CA ILE A 47 -7.85 8.51 -4.41
C ILE A 47 -9.01 8.92 -3.50
N HIS A 48 -10.19 9.11 -4.09
CA HIS A 48 -11.40 9.37 -3.30
C HIS A 48 -11.88 8.05 -2.68
N LEU A 49 -11.44 7.79 -1.46
CA LEU A 49 -11.69 6.56 -0.75
C LEU A 49 -12.48 6.87 0.52
N CYS A 50 -13.63 6.24 0.68
CA CYS A 50 -14.54 6.48 1.78
C CYS A 50 -14.70 5.22 2.62
N ARG A 51 -14.81 5.39 3.93
CA ARG A 51 -14.99 4.28 4.85
C ARG A 51 -16.36 4.37 5.48
N GLY A 52 -17.16 3.31 5.35
CA GLY A 52 -18.45 3.21 6.01
C GLY A 52 -19.44 4.29 5.59
N GLY A 53 -19.38 4.75 4.34
CA GLY A 53 -20.26 5.81 3.87
C GLY A 53 -19.84 7.21 4.25
N ASP A 54 -18.75 7.36 4.97
CA ASP A 54 -18.20 8.65 5.36
C ASP A 54 -17.33 9.18 4.21
N ASP A 55 -17.73 10.31 3.61
CA ASP A 55 -17.02 10.88 2.47
C ASP A 55 -16.08 12.03 2.84
N ARG A 56 -15.77 12.21 4.11
CA ARG A 56 -14.83 13.24 4.53
C ARG A 56 -13.43 12.90 4.04
N ARG A 57 -12.88 13.75 3.20
CA ARG A 57 -11.58 13.50 2.58
C ARG A 57 -10.39 13.73 3.51
N ASN A 58 -10.63 14.34 4.65
CA ASN A 58 -9.57 14.60 5.62
C ASN A 58 -9.35 13.43 6.60
N VAL A 59 -10.11 12.34 6.46
CA VAL A 59 -9.91 11.14 7.26
C VAL A 59 -8.99 10.20 6.50
N PRO A 60 -7.74 9.98 6.98
CA PRO A 60 -6.82 9.08 6.27
C PRO A 60 -7.35 7.65 6.26
N THR A 61 -7.36 7.06 5.08
CA THR A 61 -7.89 5.72 4.86
C THR A 61 -7.02 5.02 3.82
N ALA A 62 -6.81 3.73 3.99
CA ALA A 62 -6.06 2.93 3.05
C ALA A 62 -6.70 1.56 2.88
N PHE A 63 -6.56 1.00 1.70
CA PHE A 63 -6.98 -0.35 1.37
C PHE A 63 -5.80 -1.08 0.77
N VAL A 64 -5.46 -2.25 1.31
CA VAL A 64 -4.32 -3.03 0.86
C VAL A 64 -4.81 -4.36 0.32
N GLU A 65 -4.41 -4.67 -0.91
CA GLU A 65 -4.71 -5.93 -1.56
C GLU A 65 -3.43 -6.74 -1.70
N CYS A 66 -3.50 -8.01 -1.36
CA CYS A 66 -2.37 -8.93 -1.52
C CYS A 66 -2.84 -10.13 -2.34
N LYS A 67 -2.21 -10.34 -3.47
CA LYS A 67 -2.56 -11.44 -4.39
C LYS A 67 -1.38 -12.34 -4.68
#